data_5fec9c127e7563301f5a5ef99e818b59
#
_entry.id   5fec9c127e7563301f5a5ef99e818b59
#
_cell.length_a   1.000
_cell.length_b   1.000
_cell.length_c   1.000
_cell.angle_alpha   90.00
_cell.angle_beta   90.00
_cell.angle_gamma   90.00
#
_symmetry.space_group_name_H-M   'P 1'
#
loop_
_entity.id
_entity.type
_entity.pdbx_description
1 polymer ?
#
loop_
_entity_poly.entity_id
_entity_poly.type
_entity_poly.pdbx_seq_one_letter_code
_entity_poly.pdbx_strand_id
1 'polypeptide(L)'
;AVIYLGYDFGKGWTLGTEIEFEHGGTGSAIEYEAEEAIEFEQEQERGGEVELEQFWIQKSFGRFANIRVGHIVVPVGLTNAHHEPLNFFTVYRPEGENTILPCTWHQTGVSFWGHSGDFRYELQMIAGLDAWQFSRDQWIKPGTTKPFEFETANKYGFYARVDNYTIPGLRVGLSGYYGQSMHNAVPHDMETGKNKNIKGNIYLGAVD
;
A
#
# COMPACT_ATOMS: atom_id res chain seq x y z
N ALA A 1 -15.13 -4.23 10.36
CA ALA A 1 -16.03 -4.84 9.36
C ALA A 1 -15.68 -4.33 7.98
N VAL A 2 -15.66 -5.21 6.98
CA VAL A 2 -15.31 -4.84 5.61
C VAL A 2 -16.53 -4.95 4.71
N ILE A 3 -16.74 -3.94 3.87
CA ILE A 3 -17.82 -3.91 2.89
C ILE A 3 -17.21 -3.85 1.50
N TYR A 4 -17.50 -4.87 0.68
CA TYR A 4 -17.15 -4.90 -0.73
C TYR A 4 -18.34 -4.50 -1.57
N LEU A 5 -18.16 -3.51 -2.46
CA LEU A 5 -19.16 -3.14 -3.46
C LEU A 5 -18.55 -3.27 -4.84
N GLY A 6 -19.26 -3.85 -5.76
CA GLY A 6 -18.84 -4.01 -7.15
C GLY A 6 -19.97 -3.75 -8.11
N TYR A 7 -19.63 -3.24 -9.29
CA TYR A 7 -20.58 -3.06 -10.37
C TYR A 7 -19.96 -3.43 -11.72
N ASP A 8 -20.68 -4.24 -12.50
CA ASP A 8 -20.32 -4.58 -13.87
C ASP A 8 -21.12 -3.72 -14.86
N PHE A 9 -20.43 -2.81 -15.52
CA PHE A 9 -21.02 -1.94 -16.56
C PHE A 9 -21.18 -2.66 -17.90
N GLY A 10 -20.76 -3.91 -17.99
CA GLY A 10 -20.70 -4.67 -19.25
C GLY A 10 -19.48 -4.32 -20.13
N LYS A 11 -19.33 -5.09 -21.19
CA LYS A 11 -18.22 -4.92 -22.16
C LYS A 11 -16.82 -4.93 -21.51
N GLY A 12 -16.66 -5.61 -20.37
CA GLY A 12 -15.41 -5.73 -19.65
C GLY A 12 -15.05 -4.53 -18.76
N TRP A 13 -16.00 -3.64 -18.47
CA TRP A 13 -15.81 -2.56 -17.49
C TRP A 13 -16.39 -2.96 -16.14
N THR A 14 -15.59 -2.84 -15.09
CA THR A 14 -16.00 -3.14 -13.72
C THR A 14 -15.53 -2.05 -12.77
N LEU A 15 -16.33 -1.79 -11.73
CA LEU A 15 -16.00 -0.98 -10.57
C LEU A 15 -15.84 -1.89 -9.36
N GLY A 16 -14.86 -1.64 -8.54
CA GLY A 16 -14.71 -2.28 -7.24
C GLY A 16 -14.36 -1.26 -6.17
N THR A 17 -14.91 -1.44 -4.98
CA THR A 17 -14.55 -0.67 -3.79
C THR A 17 -14.58 -1.56 -2.57
N GLU A 18 -13.72 -1.25 -1.62
CA GLU A 18 -13.57 -1.90 -0.35
C GLU A 18 -13.48 -0.84 0.72
N ILE A 19 -14.39 -0.90 1.68
CA ILE A 19 -14.48 0.04 2.79
C ILE A 19 -14.34 -0.75 4.08
N GLU A 20 -13.33 -0.47 4.86
CA GLU A 20 -13.12 -1.06 6.17
C GLU A 20 -13.65 -0.16 7.27
N PHE A 21 -14.27 -0.77 8.26
CA PHE A 21 -14.72 -0.13 9.49
C PHE A 21 -13.95 -0.76 10.66
N GLU A 22 -12.99 -0.04 11.18
CA GLU A 22 -12.27 -0.43 12.38
C GLU A 22 -12.96 0.09 13.63
N HIS A 23 -12.92 -0.70 14.72
CA HIS A 23 -13.53 -0.41 16.01
C HIS A 23 -15.01 0.04 15.93
N GLY A 24 -15.73 -0.39 14.88
CA GLY A 24 -17.15 -0.05 14.67
C GLY A 24 -17.40 1.44 14.46
N GLY A 25 -16.42 2.22 14.06
CA GLY A 25 -16.49 3.67 14.02
C GLY A 25 -16.45 4.34 15.39
N THR A 26 -16.14 3.61 16.47
CA THR A 26 -16.21 4.09 17.86
C THR A 26 -14.98 3.72 18.70
N GLY A 27 -13.84 3.49 18.07
CA GLY A 27 -12.61 3.16 18.76
C GLY A 27 -12.01 4.32 19.56
N SER A 28 -11.02 4.03 20.37
CA SER A 28 -10.13 5.04 20.94
C SER A 28 -8.71 4.77 20.43
N ALA A 29 -8.11 5.73 19.78
CA ALA A 29 -6.69 5.75 19.51
C ALA A 29 -5.96 6.42 20.67
N ILE A 30 -4.81 5.87 21.05
CA ILE A 30 -3.88 6.54 21.97
C ILE A 30 -2.75 7.05 21.08
N GLU A 31 -2.70 8.35 20.88
CA GLU A 31 -1.62 8.99 20.17
C GLU A 31 -0.57 9.46 21.17
N TYR A 32 0.69 9.18 20.89
CA TYR A 32 1.80 9.67 21.69
C TYR A 32 2.47 10.78 20.88
N GLU A 33 2.18 12.01 21.21
CA GLU A 33 2.93 13.14 20.66
C GLU A 33 4.16 13.41 21.53
N ALA A 34 5.33 13.39 20.91
CA ALA A 34 6.56 13.84 21.53
C ALA A 34 6.77 15.30 21.14
N GLU A 35 6.23 16.22 21.94
CA GLU A 35 6.61 17.62 21.84
C GLU A 35 7.98 17.88 22.46
N GLU A 36 8.65 18.93 22.02
CA GLU A 36 10.04 19.25 22.32
C GLU A 36 10.41 19.04 23.79
N ALA A 37 11.42 18.19 23.99
CA ALA A 37 12.17 17.99 25.23
C ALA A 37 11.35 17.62 26.49
N ILE A 38 10.97 16.34 26.60
CA ILE A 38 10.67 15.65 27.87
C ILE A 38 9.19 15.61 28.31
N GLU A 39 8.26 16.21 27.63
CA GLU A 39 6.83 16.01 27.93
C GLU A 39 6.20 15.06 26.90
N PHE A 40 5.76 13.89 27.40
CA PHE A 40 4.92 12.98 26.62
C PHE A 40 3.47 13.39 26.90
N GLU A 41 2.82 13.99 25.94
CA GLU A 41 1.36 14.12 25.98
C GLU A 41 0.72 12.87 25.44
N GLN A 42 -0.16 12.28 26.23
CA GLN A 42 -0.99 11.17 25.84
C GLN A 42 -2.36 11.71 25.48
N GLU A 43 -2.60 11.92 24.21
CA GLU A 43 -3.95 12.20 23.73
C GLU A 43 -4.71 10.88 23.49
N GLN A 44 -5.89 10.80 24.06
CA GLN A 44 -6.82 9.72 23.83
C GLN A 44 -7.93 10.22 22.89
N GLU A 45 -7.79 10.02 21.62
CA GLU A 45 -8.86 10.23 20.67
C GLU A 45 -9.91 9.12 20.79
N ARG A 46 -11.17 9.52 20.92
CA ARG A 46 -12.31 8.63 20.86
C ARG A 46 -12.93 8.77 19.47
N GLY A 47 -12.69 7.82 18.64
CA GLY A 47 -13.26 7.76 17.30
C GLY A 47 -13.04 6.39 16.69
N GLY A 48 -13.89 6.00 15.77
CA GLY A 48 -13.62 4.85 14.95
C GLY A 48 -13.04 5.28 13.62
N GLU A 49 -12.40 4.37 12.95
CA GLU A 49 -11.84 4.59 11.63
C GLU A 49 -12.72 3.97 10.56
N VAL A 50 -12.94 4.73 9.49
CA VAL A 50 -13.55 4.23 8.26
C VAL A 50 -12.54 4.45 7.16
N GLU A 51 -11.97 3.36 6.67
CA GLU A 51 -10.90 3.40 5.69
C GLU A 51 -11.40 2.96 4.31
N LEU A 52 -11.00 3.68 3.27
CA LEU A 52 -11.21 3.29 1.88
C LEU A 52 -9.97 2.53 1.40
N GLU A 53 -9.95 1.22 1.56
CA GLU A 53 -8.80 0.40 1.16
C GLU A 53 -8.67 0.30 -0.36
N GLN A 54 -9.80 0.20 -1.08
CA GLN A 54 -9.80 0.14 -2.54
C GLN A 54 -10.95 0.92 -3.14
N PHE A 55 -10.67 1.64 -4.22
CA PHE A 55 -11.66 2.25 -5.10
C PHE A 55 -11.09 2.37 -6.50
N TRP A 56 -11.56 1.53 -7.41
CA TRP A 56 -10.98 1.44 -8.74
C TRP A 56 -12.01 1.12 -9.82
N ILE A 57 -11.67 1.53 -11.04
CA ILE A 57 -12.33 1.08 -12.26
C ILE A 57 -11.36 0.25 -13.08
N GLN A 58 -11.86 -0.83 -13.67
CA GLN A 58 -11.06 -1.75 -14.48
C GLN A 58 -11.66 -1.95 -15.85
N LYS A 59 -10.79 -2.02 -16.85
CA LYS A 59 -11.11 -2.48 -18.20
C LYS A 59 -10.41 -3.81 -18.46
N SER A 60 -11.19 -4.84 -18.73
CA SER A 60 -10.71 -6.16 -19.16
C SER A 60 -10.73 -6.28 -20.68
N PHE A 61 -9.60 -6.70 -21.25
CA PHE A 61 -9.44 -7.03 -22.66
C PHE A 61 -9.34 -8.55 -22.87
N GLY A 62 -9.51 -9.33 -21.81
CA GLY A 62 -9.41 -10.78 -21.77
C GLY A 62 -8.48 -11.25 -20.65
N ARG A 63 -8.11 -12.54 -20.69
CA ARG A 63 -7.27 -13.12 -19.64
C ARG A 63 -5.85 -12.54 -19.58
N PHE A 64 -5.34 -12.05 -20.72
CA PHE A 64 -3.95 -11.62 -20.84
C PHE A 64 -3.74 -10.14 -20.50
N ALA A 65 -4.78 -9.31 -20.57
CA ALA A 65 -4.62 -7.89 -20.43
C ALA A 65 -5.81 -7.27 -19.72
N ASN A 66 -5.55 -6.67 -18.59
CA ASN A 66 -6.51 -5.90 -17.79
C ASN A 66 -5.83 -4.64 -17.30
N ILE A 67 -6.52 -3.53 -17.36
CA ILE A 67 -6.03 -2.26 -16.84
C ILE A 67 -6.97 -1.82 -15.72
N ARG A 68 -6.41 -1.50 -14.56
CA ARG A 68 -7.12 -0.99 -13.38
C ARG A 68 -6.56 0.38 -13.03
N VAL A 69 -7.44 1.32 -12.71
CA VAL A 69 -7.08 2.70 -12.34
C VAL A 69 -7.86 3.10 -11.11
N GLY A 70 -7.19 3.71 -10.15
CA GLY A 70 -7.80 4.20 -8.91
C GLY A 70 -6.92 3.95 -7.70
N HIS A 71 -7.55 3.81 -6.54
CA HIS A 71 -6.90 3.40 -5.30
C HIS A 71 -6.86 1.88 -5.26
N ILE A 72 -5.67 1.32 -5.25
CA ILE A 72 -5.43 -0.11 -5.49
C ILE A 72 -4.44 -0.67 -4.49
N VAL A 73 -4.57 -1.96 -4.17
CA VAL A 73 -3.58 -2.68 -3.35
C VAL A 73 -2.26 -2.81 -4.08
N VAL A 74 -1.16 -2.64 -3.35
CA VAL A 74 0.23 -2.82 -3.81
C VAL A 74 0.74 -4.14 -3.21
N PRO A 75 0.63 -5.28 -3.93
CA PRO A 75 0.83 -6.60 -3.35
C PRO A 75 2.30 -7.01 -3.26
N VAL A 76 3.14 -6.21 -2.59
CA VAL A 76 4.52 -6.57 -2.23
C VAL A 76 4.50 -7.50 -1.03
N GLY A 77 5.13 -8.66 -1.19
CA GLY A 77 5.14 -9.71 -0.17
C GLY A 77 3.85 -10.51 -0.09
N LEU A 78 3.81 -11.43 0.85
CA LEU A 78 2.69 -12.38 1.01
C LEU A 78 1.44 -11.69 1.56
N THR A 79 1.59 -10.92 2.64
CA THR A 79 0.44 -10.41 3.38
C THR A 79 -0.22 -9.19 2.74
N ASN A 80 0.49 -8.43 1.89
CA ASN A 80 -0.15 -7.43 1.04
C ASN A 80 -0.85 -8.06 -0.17
N ALA A 81 -0.30 -9.17 -0.70
CA ALA A 81 -0.96 -9.91 -1.77
C ALA A 81 -2.24 -10.63 -1.30
N HIS A 82 -2.30 -10.98 -0.02
CA HIS A 82 -3.41 -11.68 0.65
C HIS A 82 -3.73 -11.01 1.98
N HIS A 83 -4.17 -9.77 1.92
CA HIS A 83 -4.32 -8.89 3.09
C HIS A 83 -5.46 -9.25 4.04
N GLU A 84 -6.38 -10.10 3.61
CA GLU A 84 -7.48 -10.57 4.43
C GLU A 84 -7.00 -11.39 5.62
N PRO A 85 -7.46 -11.11 6.86
CA PRO A 85 -7.04 -11.83 8.05
C PRO A 85 -7.26 -13.34 7.99
N LEU A 86 -8.23 -13.81 7.20
CA LEU A 86 -8.50 -15.24 7.00
C LEU A 86 -7.36 -15.97 6.26
N ASN A 87 -6.48 -15.23 5.60
CA ASN A 87 -5.34 -15.77 4.88
C ASN A 87 -4.06 -15.85 5.74
N PHE A 88 -4.10 -15.35 6.98
CA PHE A 88 -2.93 -15.37 7.86
C PHE A 88 -2.76 -16.74 8.51
N PHE A 89 -1.51 -17.16 8.69
CA PHE A 89 -1.19 -18.39 9.43
C PHE A 89 -1.40 -18.25 10.94
N THR A 90 -1.40 -17.02 11.44
CA THR A 90 -1.58 -16.65 12.85
C THR A 90 -2.64 -15.57 12.98
N VAL A 91 -2.93 -15.15 14.19
CA VAL A 91 -3.86 -14.02 14.46
C VAL A 91 -3.32 -12.70 13.91
N TYR A 92 -2.00 -12.59 13.79
CA TYR A 92 -1.30 -11.40 13.33
C TYR A 92 -0.57 -11.65 12.01
N ARG A 93 -0.30 -10.57 11.27
CA ARG A 93 0.60 -10.59 10.11
C ARG A 93 2.01 -11.00 10.55
N PRO A 94 2.82 -11.63 9.68
CA PRO A 94 4.23 -11.89 9.96
C PRO A 94 4.95 -10.59 10.35
N GLU A 95 5.65 -10.63 11.48
CA GLU A 95 6.29 -9.44 12.06
C GLU A 95 7.24 -8.73 11.09
N GLY A 96 7.99 -9.51 10.29
CA GLY A 96 8.93 -8.94 9.33
C GLY A 96 8.26 -8.05 8.28
N GLU A 97 7.14 -8.50 7.70
CA GLU A 97 6.39 -7.68 6.74
C GLU A 97 5.69 -6.53 7.48
N ASN A 98 5.06 -6.79 8.61
CA ASN A 98 4.33 -5.78 9.37
C ASN A 98 5.22 -4.66 9.93
N THR A 99 6.51 -4.92 10.14
CA THR A 99 7.46 -3.90 10.64
C THR A 99 8.01 -3.03 9.52
N ILE A 100 8.23 -3.60 8.34
CA ILE A 100 8.98 -2.95 7.26
C ILE A 100 8.04 -2.31 6.23
N LEU A 101 6.95 -2.99 5.90
CA LEU A 101 6.05 -2.62 4.82
C LEU A 101 4.78 -1.95 5.33
N PRO A 102 4.19 -1.02 4.57
CA PRO A 102 2.80 -0.66 4.79
C PRO A 102 1.92 -1.91 4.74
N CYS A 103 0.94 -2.03 5.65
CA CYS A 103 0.04 -3.17 5.75
C CYS A 103 -1.33 -2.68 6.28
N THR A 104 -2.39 -2.73 5.50
CA THR A 104 -2.42 -3.10 4.07
C THR A 104 -1.81 -1.98 3.24
N TRP A 105 -1.00 -2.33 2.26
CA TRP A 105 -0.43 -1.32 1.37
C TRP A 105 -1.37 -1.08 0.19
N HIS A 106 -1.94 0.10 0.12
CA HIS A 106 -2.75 0.57 -1.00
C HIS A 106 -2.32 1.97 -1.43
N GLN A 107 -2.45 2.27 -2.71
CA GLN A 107 -2.03 3.54 -3.31
C GLN A 107 -2.85 3.88 -4.55
N THR A 108 -2.92 5.18 -4.85
CA THR A 108 -3.52 5.63 -6.10
C THR A 108 -2.56 5.41 -7.27
N GLY A 109 -3.07 4.80 -8.32
CA GLY A 109 -2.26 4.52 -9.49
C GLY A 109 -2.96 3.72 -10.58
N VAL A 110 -2.14 3.12 -11.42
CA VAL A 110 -2.56 2.29 -12.54
C VAL A 110 -1.91 0.92 -12.42
N SER A 111 -2.69 -0.13 -12.58
CA SER A 111 -2.23 -1.52 -12.66
C SER A 111 -2.53 -2.10 -14.02
N PHE A 112 -1.55 -2.80 -14.59
CA PHE A 112 -1.70 -3.69 -15.71
C PHE A 112 -1.44 -5.12 -15.25
N TRP A 113 -2.40 -6.02 -15.45
CA TRP A 113 -2.26 -7.40 -15.00
C TRP A 113 -2.90 -8.41 -15.97
N GLY A 114 -2.49 -9.65 -15.84
CA GLY A 114 -3.02 -10.73 -16.66
C GLY A 114 -2.52 -12.11 -16.26
N HIS A 115 -2.98 -13.10 -17.00
CA HIS A 115 -2.59 -14.50 -16.85
C HIS A 115 -2.10 -15.07 -18.17
N SER A 116 -1.00 -15.82 -18.13
CA SER A 116 -0.47 -16.55 -19.27
C SER A 116 -0.02 -17.94 -18.82
N GLY A 117 -0.74 -18.99 -19.25
CA GLY A 117 -0.53 -20.35 -18.72
C GLY A 117 -0.75 -20.37 -17.20
N ASP A 118 0.25 -20.86 -16.50
CA ASP A 118 0.28 -20.98 -15.04
C ASP A 118 0.87 -19.74 -14.36
N PHE A 119 1.11 -18.68 -15.12
CA PHE A 119 1.66 -17.43 -14.57
C PHE A 119 0.60 -16.34 -14.48
N ARG A 120 0.54 -15.65 -13.35
CA ARG A 120 -0.11 -14.35 -13.19
C ARG A 120 0.98 -13.29 -13.11
N TYR A 121 0.78 -12.17 -13.77
CA TYR A 121 1.68 -11.03 -13.72
C TYR A 121 0.92 -9.75 -13.46
N GLU A 122 1.59 -8.81 -12.79
CA GLU A 122 1.06 -7.50 -12.49
C GLU A 122 2.18 -6.46 -12.47
N LEU A 123 1.93 -5.33 -13.13
CA LEU A 123 2.80 -4.15 -13.14
C LEU A 123 1.98 -2.96 -12.68
N GLN A 124 2.52 -2.16 -11.78
CA GLN A 124 1.84 -0.96 -11.32
C GLN A 124 2.76 0.26 -11.41
N MET A 125 2.14 1.40 -11.71
CA MET A 125 2.70 2.73 -11.51
C MET A 125 1.78 3.45 -10.53
N ILE A 126 2.31 3.81 -9.38
CA ILE A 126 1.55 4.33 -8.23
C ILE A 126 2.17 5.63 -7.71
N ALA A 127 1.45 6.36 -6.88
CA ALA A 127 2.02 7.43 -6.09
C ALA A 127 3.13 6.86 -5.20
N GLY A 128 4.26 7.54 -5.12
CA GLY A 128 5.38 7.11 -4.29
C GLY A 128 5.10 7.35 -2.81
N LEU A 129 5.76 6.58 -1.96
CA LEU A 129 5.69 6.74 -0.51
C LEU A 129 6.21 8.12 -0.08
N ASP A 130 5.67 8.67 1.00
CA ASP A 130 6.20 9.87 1.62
C ASP A 130 7.38 9.53 2.53
N ALA A 131 8.58 9.85 2.09
CA ALA A 131 9.80 9.59 2.84
C ALA A 131 9.94 10.42 4.14
N TRP A 132 9.12 11.46 4.31
CA TRP A 132 9.04 12.23 5.55
C TRP A 132 8.57 11.42 6.72
N GLN A 133 7.66 10.50 6.46
CA GLN A 133 7.06 9.62 7.43
C GLN A 133 7.96 8.41 7.77
N PHE A 134 9.08 8.20 7.04
CA PHE A 134 9.97 7.08 7.31
C PHE A 134 10.63 7.22 8.67
N SER A 135 10.65 6.14 9.43
CA SER A 135 11.24 6.09 10.75
C SER A 135 12.32 5.02 10.86
N ARG A 136 13.14 5.14 11.90
CA ARG A 136 14.17 4.13 12.20
C ARG A 136 13.55 2.79 12.60
N ASP A 137 12.41 2.85 13.28
CA ASP A 137 11.81 1.67 13.91
C ASP A 137 10.78 0.98 13.02
N GLN A 138 10.16 1.74 12.11
CA GLN A 138 9.12 1.25 11.20
C GLN A 138 9.49 1.36 9.72
N TRP A 139 10.72 1.73 9.43
CA TRP A 139 11.27 1.82 8.07
C TRP A 139 10.40 2.67 7.13
N ILE A 140 9.87 2.03 6.08
CA ILE A 140 9.04 2.69 5.08
C ILE A 140 7.53 2.59 5.36
N LYS A 141 7.14 1.80 6.37
CA LYS A 141 5.74 1.54 6.71
C LYS A 141 4.91 2.81 6.86
N PRO A 142 5.37 3.84 7.60
CA PRO A 142 4.58 5.05 7.78
C PRO A 142 4.47 5.93 6.52
N GLY A 143 5.15 5.57 5.43
CA GLY A 143 5.13 6.34 4.19
C GLY A 143 3.78 6.40 3.48
N THR A 144 2.76 5.70 3.98
CA THR A 144 1.37 5.71 3.51
C THR A 144 0.40 6.37 4.50
N THR A 145 0.89 7.10 5.50
CA THR A 145 0.08 7.60 6.62
C THR A 145 -1.04 8.59 6.26
N LYS A 146 -1.12 9.00 5.02
CA LYS A 146 -2.23 9.82 4.52
C LYS A 146 -2.91 9.15 3.33
N PRO A 147 -3.56 7.99 3.53
CA PRO A 147 -4.13 7.21 2.43
C PRO A 147 -5.27 7.94 1.70
N PHE A 148 -5.89 8.93 2.32
CA PHE A 148 -7.08 9.61 1.78
C PHE A 148 -6.80 10.99 1.18
N GLU A 149 -5.64 11.56 1.43
CA GLU A 149 -5.25 12.79 0.76
C GLU A 149 -4.74 12.45 -0.64
N PHE A 150 -5.34 13.06 -1.64
CA PHE A 150 -4.79 13.05 -3.00
C PHE A 150 -3.46 13.80 -2.97
N GLU A 151 -2.41 13.09 -2.65
CA GLU A 151 -1.07 13.65 -2.76
C GLU A 151 -0.79 14.02 -4.21
N THR A 152 -0.22 15.18 -4.40
CA THR A 152 0.32 15.54 -5.70
C THR A 152 1.38 14.49 -6.05
N ALA A 153 1.10 13.64 -7.04
CA ALA A 153 1.98 12.55 -7.45
C ALA A 153 3.22 13.12 -8.17
N ASN A 154 4.05 13.85 -7.45
CA ASN A 154 5.35 14.33 -7.93
C ASN A 154 6.46 13.29 -7.77
N LYS A 155 6.18 12.20 -7.06
CA LYS A 155 7.04 11.04 -6.87
C LYS A 155 6.28 9.79 -7.27
N TYR A 156 6.93 8.91 -8.00
CA TYR A 156 6.30 7.70 -8.53
C TYR A 156 6.95 6.47 -7.93
N GLY A 157 6.12 5.44 -7.68
CA GLY A 157 6.51 4.09 -7.38
C GLY A 157 6.17 3.16 -8.54
N PHE A 158 7.06 2.22 -8.80
CA PHE A 158 6.86 1.16 -9.78
C PHE A 158 6.92 -0.18 -9.08
N TYR A 159 5.94 -0.99 -9.34
CA TYR A 159 5.78 -2.31 -8.76
C TYR A 159 5.66 -3.35 -9.85
N ALA A 160 6.22 -4.53 -9.61
CA ALA A 160 6.07 -5.70 -10.46
C ALA A 160 5.90 -6.95 -9.60
N ARG A 161 5.02 -7.86 -10.03
CA ARG A 161 4.82 -9.18 -9.44
C ARG A 161 4.60 -10.23 -10.49
N VAL A 162 5.15 -11.42 -10.23
CA VAL A 162 4.84 -12.64 -11.00
C VAL A 162 4.57 -13.76 -10.00
N ASP A 163 3.44 -14.43 -10.19
CA ASP A 163 3.05 -15.63 -9.44
C ASP A 163 3.10 -16.84 -10.39
N ASN A 164 3.64 -17.94 -9.91
CA ASN A 164 3.70 -19.22 -10.61
C ASN A 164 2.82 -20.25 -9.89
N TYR A 165 1.93 -20.89 -10.64
CA TYR A 165 0.98 -21.92 -10.19
C TYR A 165 1.21 -23.29 -10.86
N THR A 166 2.37 -23.52 -11.46
CA THR A 166 2.67 -24.77 -12.23
C THR A 166 2.52 -26.03 -11.37
N ILE A 167 2.82 -25.94 -10.08
CA ILE A 167 2.69 -27.06 -9.15
C ILE A 167 1.34 -26.98 -8.45
N PRO A 168 0.44 -27.97 -8.61
CA PRO A 168 -0.86 -27.98 -7.94
C PRO A 168 -0.72 -27.83 -6.42
N GLY A 169 -1.45 -26.88 -5.82
CA GLY A 169 -1.41 -26.60 -4.40
C GLY A 169 -0.24 -25.75 -3.93
N LEU A 170 0.65 -25.34 -4.84
CA LEU A 170 1.75 -24.43 -4.54
C LEU A 170 1.67 -23.18 -5.41
N ARG A 171 1.75 -22.03 -4.79
CA ARG A 171 2.01 -20.75 -5.45
C ARG A 171 3.39 -20.24 -5.04
N VAL A 172 4.18 -19.81 -5.97
CA VAL A 172 5.43 -19.10 -5.73
C VAL A 172 5.31 -17.70 -6.32
N GLY A 173 5.41 -16.70 -5.47
CA GLY A 173 5.34 -15.29 -5.83
C GLY A 173 6.72 -14.62 -5.77
N LEU A 174 6.99 -13.78 -6.76
CA LEU A 174 8.13 -12.87 -6.78
C LEU A 174 7.60 -11.47 -7.00
N SER A 175 7.89 -10.56 -6.09
CA SER A 175 7.49 -9.16 -6.18
C SER A 175 8.63 -8.20 -5.94
N GLY A 176 8.52 -7.01 -6.53
CA GLY A 176 9.49 -5.95 -6.37
C GLY A 176 8.87 -4.57 -6.47
N TYR A 177 9.45 -3.62 -5.76
CA TYR A 177 9.07 -2.21 -5.79
C TYR A 177 10.30 -1.34 -5.95
N TYR A 178 10.16 -0.31 -6.76
CA TYR A 178 11.10 0.78 -6.93
C TYR A 178 10.40 2.12 -6.73
N GLY A 179 10.93 2.98 -5.86
CA GLY A 179 10.37 4.30 -5.60
C GLY A 179 11.43 5.38 -5.47
N GLN A 180 11.03 6.60 -5.83
CA GLN A 180 11.86 7.81 -5.74
C GLN A 180 11.47 8.69 -4.55
N SER A 181 10.90 8.10 -3.53
CA SER A 181 10.32 8.79 -2.36
C SER A 181 11.31 9.68 -1.61
N MET A 182 12.59 9.35 -1.66
CA MET A 182 13.65 10.15 -1.02
C MET A 182 14.11 11.37 -1.85
N HIS A 183 13.55 11.59 -3.03
CA HIS A 183 13.90 12.76 -3.82
C HIS A 183 13.17 13.99 -3.27
N ASN A 184 13.95 15.01 -2.86
CA ASN A 184 13.43 16.23 -2.23
C ASN A 184 12.57 15.93 -0.99
N ALA A 185 13.03 14.98 -0.18
CA ALA A 185 12.33 14.54 1.03
C ALA A 185 12.44 15.50 2.21
N VAL A 186 13.11 16.63 2.03
CA VAL A 186 13.24 17.65 3.10
C VAL A 186 12.14 18.69 2.93
N PRO A 187 11.41 19.09 4.01
CA PRO A 187 10.42 20.17 3.97
C PRO A 187 11.01 21.45 3.44
N HIS A 188 10.15 22.23 2.83
CA HIS A 188 10.55 23.52 2.30
C HIS A 188 11.09 24.46 3.39
N ASP A 189 10.57 24.39 4.59
CA ASP A 189 11.01 25.13 5.76
C ASP A 189 12.35 24.67 6.35
N MET A 190 12.73 23.40 6.07
CA MET A 190 14.02 22.82 6.47
C MET A 190 15.06 22.80 5.35
N GLU A 191 14.78 23.35 4.19
CA GLU A 191 15.68 23.39 3.02
C GLU A 191 16.92 24.30 3.25
N THR A 192 17.43 24.36 4.45
CA THR A 192 18.62 25.13 4.78
C THR A 192 19.84 24.22 4.98
N GLY A 193 20.92 24.53 4.30
CA GLY A 193 22.21 23.89 4.51
C GLY A 193 22.40 22.55 3.77
N LYS A 194 23.06 21.59 4.42
CA LYS A 194 23.56 20.34 3.82
C LYS A 194 22.48 19.38 3.33
N ASN A 195 21.24 19.53 3.82
CA ASN A 195 20.13 18.61 3.53
C ASN A 195 19.25 19.05 2.37
N LYS A 196 19.56 20.17 1.75
CA LYS A 196 18.76 20.79 0.70
C LYS A 196 18.42 19.90 -0.50
N ASN A 197 19.17 18.85 -0.74
CA ASN A 197 19.02 17.98 -1.91
C ASN A 197 19.23 16.50 -1.55
N ILE A 198 18.49 16.00 -0.58
CA ILE A 198 18.50 14.55 -0.32
C ILE A 198 17.90 13.84 -1.53
N LYS A 199 18.67 12.93 -2.10
CA LYS A 199 18.26 12.06 -3.19
C LYS A 199 18.50 10.63 -2.78
N GLY A 200 17.50 9.79 -2.96
CA GLY A 200 17.58 8.38 -2.68
C GLY A 200 16.47 7.62 -3.38
N ASN A 201 16.74 6.37 -3.66
CA ASN A 201 15.79 5.45 -4.22
C ASN A 201 15.51 4.34 -3.22
N ILE A 202 14.30 3.80 -3.26
CA ILE A 202 13.89 2.65 -2.47
C ILE A 202 13.78 1.47 -3.41
N TYR A 203 14.35 0.35 -3.01
CA TYR A 203 14.24 -0.94 -3.70
C TYR A 203 13.76 -1.97 -2.69
N LEU A 204 12.70 -2.67 -3.04
CA LEU A 204 12.19 -3.79 -2.26
C LEU A 204 12.11 -5.01 -3.16
N GLY A 205 12.33 -6.17 -2.57
CA GLY A 205 12.11 -7.46 -3.21
C GLY A 205 11.55 -8.44 -2.20
N ALA A 206 10.56 -9.23 -2.61
CA ALA A 206 9.99 -10.29 -1.80
C ALA A 206 9.77 -11.55 -2.63
N VAL A 207 9.95 -12.68 -1.98
CA VAL A 207 9.65 -14.03 -2.49
C VAL A 207 8.70 -14.66 -1.48
N ASP A 208 7.59 -15.21 -1.95
CA ASP A 208 6.56 -15.82 -1.13
C ASP A 208 5.95 -17.09 -1.77
#